data_89bab57b8b91dde5be775ce2db24527a
#
_entry.id   89bab57b8b91dde5be775ce2db24527a
#
_cell.length_a   1.000
_cell.length_b   1.000
_cell.length_c   1.000
_cell.angle_alpha   90.00
_cell.angle_beta   90.00
_cell.angle_gamma   90.00
#
_symmetry.space_group_name_H-M   'P 1'
#
loop_
_entity.id
_entity.type
_entity.pdbx_description
1 polymer ?
#
loop_
_entity_poly.entity_id
_entity_poly.type
_entity_poly.pdbx_seq_one_letter_code
_entity_poly.pdbx_strand_id
1 'polypeptide(L)'
;MRLRLPLLIAILSVAFSIGGASLPEQTVWSGLIIATNSPPTEPTPAEVTQIEGTLRKLFGYSQFQLIGEARKTLKTGEEDWLASSKYFSLHVDSRGEKADAYVLNLKLFQEQKLLLETKARLSKASPLVIRGPQVGDGQLVIVLMVQ
;
A
#
# COMPACT_ATOMS: atom_id res chain seq x y z
N MET A 1 -7.71 -77.38 -2.97
CA MET A 1 -6.85 -76.18 -2.85
C MET A 1 -7.71 -74.96 -3.16
N ARG A 2 -8.04 -74.25 -2.14
CA ARG A 2 -8.80 -73.01 -2.30
C ARG A 2 -7.81 -71.85 -2.14
N LEU A 3 -7.51 -71.16 -3.23
CA LEU A 3 -6.75 -69.90 -3.21
C LEU A 3 -7.61 -68.80 -2.59
N ARG A 4 -7.27 -68.34 -1.43
CA ARG A 4 -7.86 -67.13 -0.85
C ARG A 4 -6.99 -65.97 -1.26
N LEU A 5 -7.49 -65.17 -2.21
CA LEU A 5 -6.89 -63.88 -2.52
C LEU A 5 -7.25 -62.90 -1.37
N PRO A 6 -6.28 -62.27 -0.77
CA PRO A 6 -6.59 -61.15 0.14
C PRO A 6 -7.04 -59.97 -0.71
N LEU A 7 -8.22 -59.50 -0.44
CA LEU A 7 -8.75 -58.27 -0.97
C LEU A 7 -7.94 -57.11 -0.36
N LEU A 8 -7.00 -56.59 -1.10
CA LEU A 8 -6.27 -55.38 -0.74
C LEU A 8 -7.22 -54.21 -0.96
N ILE A 9 -7.86 -53.76 0.12
CA ILE A 9 -8.58 -52.49 0.10
C ILE A 9 -7.54 -51.39 0.17
N ALA A 10 -7.21 -50.81 -0.99
CA ALA A 10 -6.43 -49.57 -1.04
C ALA A 10 -7.33 -48.44 -0.55
N ILE A 11 -7.17 -48.02 0.69
CA ILE A 11 -7.78 -46.82 1.20
C ILE A 11 -7.02 -45.64 0.57
N LEU A 12 -7.62 -45.07 -0.48
CA LEU A 12 -7.13 -43.84 -1.09
C LEU A 12 -7.46 -42.70 -0.15
N SER A 13 -6.52 -42.36 0.71
CA SER A 13 -6.62 -41.17 1.55
C SER A 13 -6.51 -39.92 0.67
N VAL A 14 -7.64 -39.38 0.27
CA VAL A 14 -7.66 -38.05 -0.35
C VAL A 14 -7.39 -37.05 0.75
N ALA A 15 -6.16 -36.62 0.86
CA ALA A 15 -5.80 -35.48 1.69
C ALA A 15 -6.39 -34.22 1.07
N PHE A 16 -7.53 -33.76 1.60
CA PHE A 16 -8.02 -32.42 1.30
C PHE A 16 -7.10 -31.43 2.03
N SER A 17 -6.15 -30.90 1.29
CA SER A 17 -5.44 -29.71 1.76
C SER A 17 -6.42 -28.56 1.70
N ILE A 18 -7.04 -28.25 2.84
CA ILE A 18 -7.75 -26.97 2.99
C ILE A 18 -6.66 -25.92 3.10
N GLY A 19 -6.20 -25.43 1.95
CA GLY A 19 -5.38 -24.24 1.90
C GLY A 19 -6.19 -23.10 2.50
N GLY A 20 -5.75 -22.53 3.63
CA GLY A 20 -6.34 -21.32 4.16
C GLY A 20 -6.37 -20.29 3.04
N ALA A 21 -7.57 -19.72 2.77
CA ALA A 21 -7.69 -18.64 1.81
C ALA A 21 -6.93 -17.43 2.36
N SER A 22 -5.64 -17.28 1.99
CA SER A 22 -4.96 -16.01 2.12
C SER A 22 -5.66 -15.05 1.16
N LEU A 23 -5.96 -13.83 1.62
CA LEU A 23 -6.41 -12.76 0.72
C LEU A 23 -5.41 -12.63 -0.41
N PRO A 24 -5.88 -12.48 -1.68
CA PRO A 24 -4.97 -12.34 -2.80
C PRO A 24 -4.04 -11.16 -2.55
N GLU A 25 -2.76 -11.40 -2.77
CA GLU A 25 -1.75 -10.34 -2.74
C GLU A 25 -2.20 -9.22 -3.68
N GLN A 26 -2.24 -8.00 -3.16
CA GLN A 26 -2.68 -6.86 -3.93
C GLN A 26 -1.56 -5.86 -4.09
N THR A 27 -1.53 -5.27 -5.27
CA THR A 27 -0.62 -4.20 -5.56
C THR A 27 -1.12 -2.91 -4.91
N VAL A 28 -0.22 -2.25 -4.21
CA VAL A 28 -0.45 -0.94 -3.62
C VAL A 28 0.35 0.10 -4.38
N TRP A 29 -0.34 1.12 -4.86
CA TRP A 29 0.29 2.32 -5.37
C TRP A 29 0.53 3.29 -4.22
N SER A 30 1.73 3.84 -4.14
CA SER A 30 2.06 4.88 -3.18
C SER A 30 2.61 6.10 -3.91
N GLY A 31 2.21 7.27 -3.47
CA GLY A 31 2.65 8.53 -4.03
C GLY A 31 3.05 9.54 -2.98
N LEU A 32 4.15 10.24 -3.24
CA LEU A 32 4.54 11.44 -2.53
C LEU A 32 4.16 12.64 -3.39
N ILE A 33 3.32 13.52 -2.86
CA ILE A 33 2.72 14.61 -3.59
C ILE A 33 3.01 15.91 -2.86
N ILE A 34 3.37 16.95 -3.60
CA ILE A 34 3.43 18.31 -3.07
C ILE A 34 2.15 19.04 -3.46
N ALA A 35 1.34 19.38 -2.46
CA ALA A 35 0.20 20.27 -2.62
C ALA A 35 0.69 21.71 -2.63
N THR A 36 0.36 22.46 -3.65
CA THR A 36 0.84 23.82 -3.87
C THR A 36 -0.18 24.64 -4.67
N ASN A 37 0.02 25.95 -4.75
CA ASN A 37 -0.75 26.82 -5.64
C ASN A 37 0.03 27.19 -6.91
N SER A 38 1.25 26.69 -7.06
CA SER A 38 2.06 26.89 -8.26
C SER A 38 1.73 25.85 -9.32
N PRO A 39 1.69 26.20 -10.62
CA PRO A 39 1.43 25.23 -11.68
C PRO A 39 2.45 24.09 -11.68
N PRO A 40 2.01 22.83 -11.90
CA PRO A 40 2.94 21.70 -11.98
C PRO A 40 3.81 21.83 -13.24
N THR A 41 5.06 21.38 -13.11
CA THR A 41 6.02 21.38 -14.21
C THR A 41 5.94 20.11 -15.08
N GLU A 42 5.26 19.08 -14.59
CA GLU A 42 5.10 17.81 -15.26
C GLU A 42 3.63 17.39 -15.32
N PRO A 43 3.25 16.52 -16.28
CA PRO A 43 1.89 16.00 -16.37
C PRO A 43 1.49 15.26 -15.09
N THR A 44 0.23 15.43 -14.69
CA THR A 44 -0.32 14.75 -13.52
C THR A 44 -0.70 13.31 -13.88
N PRO A 45 -0.19 12.28 -13.15
CA PRO A 45 -0.56 10.90 -13.39
C PRO A 45 -2.05 10.64 -13.10
N ALA A 46 -2.59 9.57 -13.71
CA ALA A 46 -3.99 9.20 -13.56
C ALA A 46 -4.40 8.96 -12.10
N GLU A 47 -3.53 8.37 -11.30
CA GLU A 47 -3.78 8.12 -9.86
C GLU A 47 -4.01 9.43 -9.10
N VAL A 48 -3.23 10.45 -9.37
CA VAL A 48 -3.38 11.78 -8.75
C VAL A 48 -4.62 12.47 -9.26
N THR A 49 -4.88 12.43 -10.55
CA THR A 49 -6.09 13.01 -11.16
C THR A 49 -7.36 12.41 -10.55
N GLN A 50 -7.36 11.12 -10.30
CA GLN A 50 -8.49 10.40 -9.71
C GLN A 50 -8.86 10.92 -8.32
N ILE A 51 -7.90 11.35 -7.52
CA ILE A 51 -8.11 11.80 -6.14
C ILE A 51 -7.98 13.32 -5.96
N GLU A 52 -7.74 14.05 -7.01
CA GLU A 52 -7.46 15.49 -6.96
C GLU A 52 -8.57 16.28 -6.26
N GLY A 53 -9.83 15.95 -6.54
CA GLY A 53 -10.97 16.57 -5.87
C GLY A 53 -10.98 16.37 -4.36
N THR A 54 -10.61 15.17 -3.91
CA THR A 54 -10.46 14.85 -2.49
C THR A 54 -9.30 15.63 -1.85
N LEU A 55 -8.17 15.69 -2.55
CA LEU A 55 -6.99 16.41 -2.07
C LEU A 55 -7.26 17.92 -1.94
N ARG A 56 -7.99 18.51 -2.88
CA ARG A 56 -8.38 19.93 -2.80
C ARG A 56 -9.25 20.22 -1.59
N LYS A 57 -10.21 19.34 -1.29
CA LYS A 57 -11.07 19.49 -0.12
C LYS A 57 -10.32 19.37 1.19
N LEU A 58 -9.34 18.45 1.26
CA LEU A 58 -8.59 18.18 2.48
C LEU A 58 -7.52 19.24 2.77
N PHE A 59 -6.84 19.74 1.76
CA PHE A 59 -5.64 20.56 1.92
C PHE A 59 -5.78 22.02 1.46
N GLY A 60 -6.81 22.34 0.71
CA GLY A 60 -7.09 23.71 0.27
C GLY A 60 -6.15 24.26 -0.80
N TYR A 61 -5.23 23.44 -1.33
CA TYR A 61 -4.36 23.82 -2.44
C TYR A 61 -5.03 23.53 -3.78
N SER A 62 -4.60 24.21 -4.83
CA SER A 62 -5.17 24.06 -6.17
C SER A 62 -4.40 23.10 -7.08
N GLN A 63 -3.14 22.85 -6.79
CA GLN A 63 -2.23 22.04 -7.61
C GLN A 63 -1.57 20.94 -6.79
N PHE A 64 -1.34 19.79 -7.43
CA PHE A 64 -0.77 18.62 -6.79
C PHE A 64 0.29 18.03 -7.71
N GLN A 65 1.55 18.09 -7.28
CA GLN A 65 2.68 17.58 -8.05
C GLN A 65 3.20 16.28 -7.43
N LEU A 66 3.23 15.22 -8.23
CA LEU A 66 3.84 13.97 -7.83
C LEU A 66 5.36 14.09 -7.85
N ILE A 67 6.03 13.81 -6.74
CA ILE A 67 7.49 13.85 -6.62
C ILE A 67 8.12 12.48 -6.46
N GLY A 68 7.34 11.45 -6.22
CA GLY A 68 7.80 10.08 -6.15
C GLY A 68 6.63 9.12 -6.11
N GLU A 69 6.79 7.96 -6.74
CA GLU A 69 5.76 6.92 -6.72
C GLU A 69 6.38 5.52 -6.73
N ALA A 70 5.63 4.55 -6.25
CA ALA A 70 5.98 3.14 -6.35
C ALA A 70 4.72 2.28 -6.38
N ARG A 71 4.85 1.12 -7.00
CA ARG A 71 3.87 0.04 -6.95
C ARG A 71 4.52 -1.16 -6.32
N LYS A 72 3.96 -1.65 -5.22
CA LYS A 72 4.50 -2.77 -4.47
C LYS A 72 3.38 -3.73 -4.08
N THR A 73 3.69 -5.00 -4.07
CA THR A 73 2.84 -6.02 -3.46
C THR A 73 3.21 -6.11 -1.99
N LEU A 74 2.26 -5.80 -1.11
CA LEU A 74 2.48 -5.86 0.33
C LEU A 74 2.26 -7.29 0.83
N LYS A 75 3.22 -7.79 1.61
CA LYS A 75 3.17 -9.09 2.27
C LYS A 75 3.17 -8.90 3.78
N THR A 76 2.26 -9.61 4.45
CA THR A 76 2.16 -9.56 5.92
C THR A 76 3.46 -9.97 6.58
N GLY A 77 3.90 -9.19 7.55
CA GLY A 77 5.13 -9.42 8.31
C GLY A 77 6.40 -8.98 7.59
N GLU A 78 6.30 -8.37 6.44
CA GLU A 78 7.44 -7.85 5.69
C GLU A 78 7.50 -6.32 5.74
N GLU A 79 8.71 -5.83 5.64
CA GLU A 79 9.04 -4.42 5.50
C GLU A 79 9.45 -4.13 4.07
N ASP A 80 9.08 -2.97 3.55
CA ASP A 80 9.47 -2.52 2.22
C ASP A 80 9.55 -1.00 2.14
N TRP A 81 10.22 -0.53 1.12
CA TRP A 81 10.24 0.87 0.77
C TRP A 81 9.18 1.14 -0.30
N LEU A 82 8.32 2.10 -0.03
CA LEU A 82 7.31 2.57 -0.97
C LEU A 82 7.85 3.76 -1.78
N ALA A 83 7.00 4.75 -2.05
CA ALA A 83 7.40 5.92 -2.81
C ALA A 83 8.60 6.63 -2.20
N SER A 84 9.50 7.08 -3.05
CA SER A 84 10.65 7.90 -2.67
C SER A 84 10.87 9.03 -3.64
N SER A 85 11.45 10.11 -3.14
CA SER A 85 11.91 11.25 -3.92
C SER A 85 13.37 11.53 -3.60
N LYS A 86 13.91 12.63 -4.12
CA LYS A 86 15.28 13.04 -3.83
C LYS A 86 15.54 13.19 -2.32
N TYR A 87 14.55 13.67 -1.56
CA TYR A 87 14.72 13.97 -0.13
C TYR A 87 13.89 13.08 0.80
N PHE A 88 12.80 12.53 0.31
CA PHE A 88 11.85 11.80 1.13
C PHE A 88 11.79 10.33 0.75
N SER A 89 11.65 9.48 1.76
CA SER A 89 11.46 8.04 1.57
C SER A 89 10.38 7.54 2.51
N LEU A 90 9.46 6.75 1.98
CA LEU A 90 8.38 6.15 2.74
C LEU A 90 8.66 4.67 2.95
N HIS A 91 8.71 4.26 4.21
CA HIS A 91 8.88 2.88 4.63
C HIS A 91 7.56 2.32 5.15
N VAL A 92 7.28 1.09 4.82
CA VAL A 92 6.10 0.37 5.30
C VAL A 92 6.50 -0.91 6.00
N ASP A 93 5.84 -1.20 7.11
CA ASP A 93 5.83 -2.48 7.77
C ASP A 93 4.38 -2.98 7.77
N SER A 94 4.14 -4.06 7.03
CA SER A 94 2.82 -4.66 6.92
C SER A 94 2.59 -5.59 8.10
N ARG A 95 1.74 -5.19 9.03
CA ARG A 95 1.47 -5.91 10.29
C ARG A 95 0.40 -6.98 10.16
N GLY A 96 -0.35 -6.99 9.09
CA GLY A 96 -1.38 -7.99 8.86
C GLY A 96 -2.61 -7.42 8.20
N GLU A 97 -3.62 -8.26 8.13
CA GLU A 97 -4.91 -7.94 7.56
C GLU A 97 -5.96 -8.02 8.65
N LYS A 98 -6.90 -7.09 8.66
CA LYS A 98 -8.02 -7.09 9.57
C LYS A 98 -9.26 -6.53 8.87
N ALA A 99 -10.31 -7.35 8.74
CA ALA A 99 -11.59 -6.94 8.18
C ALA A 99 -11.43 -6.22 6.81
N ASP A 100 -10.83 -6.87 5.82
CA ASP A 100 -10.61 -6.38 4.46
C ASP A 100 -9.68 -5.16 4.33
N ALA A 101 -8.92 -4.87 5.36
CA ALA A 101 -7.94 -3.79 5.36
C ALA A 101 -6.54 -4.29 5.74
N TYR A 102 -5.52 -3.68 5.14
CA TYR A 102 -4.14 -3.87 5.57
C TYR A 102 -3.85 -2.98 6.77
N VAL A 103 -3.26 -3.55 7.82
CA VAL A 103 -2.75 -2.80 8.96
C VAL A 103 -1.29 -2.50 8.70
N LEU A 104 -0.96 -1.22 8.58
CA LEU A 104 0.35 -0.75 8.19
C LEU A 104 0.97 0.11 9.27
N ASN A 105 2.28 -0.03 9.46
CA ASN A 105 3.09 0.95 10.16
C ASN A 105 3.92 1.70 9.12
N LEU A 106 3.70 2.99 9.00
CA LEU A 106 4.34 3.85 8.02
C LEU A 106 5.34 4.78 8.68
N LYS A 107 6.51 4.89 8.08
CA LYS A 107 7.56 5.82 8.49
C LYS A 107 7.99 6.67 7.32
N LEU A 108 7.95 7.97 7.51
CA LEU A 108 8.46 8.92 6.53
C LEU A 108 9.82 9.44 7.00
N PHE A 109 10.79 9.33 6.13
CA PHE A 109 12.14 9.84 6.35
C PHE A 109 12.45 11.00 5.41
N GLN A 110 13.15 11.98 5.92
CA GLN A 110 13.86 12.98 5.12
C GLN A 110 15.35 12.67 5.24
N GLU A 111 15.93 12.20 4.14
CA GLU A 111 17.27 11.62 4.15
C GLU A 111 17.33 10.47 5.17
N GLN A 112 18.01 10.62 6.29
CA GLN A 112 18.08 9.60 7.35
C GLN A 112 17.27 9.96 8.59
N LYS A 113 16.59 11.09 8.56
CA LYS A 113 15.82 11.60 9.71
C LYS A 113 14.38 11.12 9.64
N LEU A 114 13.90 10.44 10.67
CA LEU A 114 12.48 10.10 10.83
C LEU A 114 11.66 11.35 11.10
N LEU A 115 10.70 11.65 10.22
CA LEU A 115 9.82 12.80 10.35
C LEU A 115 8.44 12.43 10.90
N LEU A 116 7.94 11.27 10.52
CA LEU A 116 6.59 10.84 10.82
C LEU A 116 6.56 9.32 10.96
N GLU A 117 5.89 8.84 11.99
CA GLU A 117 5.54 7.44 12.16
C GLU A 117 4.06 7.34 12.48
N THR A 118 3.32 6.51 11.76
CA THR A 118 1.90 6.36 11.97
C THR A 118 1.44 4.94 11.65
N LYS A 119 0.46 4.48 12.41
CA LYS A 119 -0.30 3.27 12.10
C LYS A 119 -1.52 3.66 11.29
N ALA A 120 -1.78 2.90 10.24
CA ALA A 120 -2.86 3.19 9.32
C ALA A 120 -3.54 1.92 8.83
N ARG A 121 -4.75 2.07 8.32
CA ARG A 121 -5.50 1.02 7.64
C ARG A 121 -5.68 1.41 6.19
N LEU A 122 -5.32 0.49 5.30
CA LEU A 122 -5.50 0.65 3.86
C LEU A 122 -6.51 -0.38 3.37
N SER A 123 -7.60 0.09 2.79
CA SER A 123 -8.63 -0.76 2.20
C SER A 123 -8.79 -0.53 0.69
N LYS A 124 -9.38 -1.49 -0.01
CA LYS A 124 -9.73 -1.34 -1.43
C LYS A 124 -10.72 -0.20 -1.68
N ALA A 125 -11.58 0.09 -0.70
CA ALA A 125 -12.70 0.99 -0.88
C ALA A 125 -12.30 2.47 -0.87
N SER A 126 -11.14 2.81 -0.29
CA SER A 126 -10.75 4.21 -0.18
C SER A 126 -9.23 4.39 -0.15
N PRO A 127 -8.73 5.47 -0.76
CA PRO A 127 -7.33 5.83 -0.64
C PRO A 127 -7.01 6.27 0.80
N LEU A 128 -5.81 5.96 1.24
CA LEU A 128 -5.25 6.47 2.48
C LEU A 128 -4.49 7.75 2.16
N VAL A 129 -4.86 8.84 2.82
CA VAL A 129 -4.23 10.16 2.63
C VAL A 129 -3.66 10.62 3.97
N ILE A 130 -2.38 10.91 3.98
CA ILE A 130 -1.66 11.33 5.19
C ILE A 130 -1.00 12.67 4.93
N ARG A 131 -1.21 13.62 5.85
CA ARG A 131 -0.51 14.89 5.84
C ARG A 131 0.92 14.69 6.30
N GLY A 132 1.88 15.02 5.45
CA GLY A 132 3.30 15.08 5.79
C GLY A 132 3.73 16.46 6.28
N PRO A 133 5.03 16.72 6.34
CA PRO A 133 5.55 18.02 6.74
C PRO A 133 5.31 19.08 5.66
N GLN A 134 5.33 20.34 6.07
CA GLN A 134 5.34 21.48 5.17
C GLN A 134 6.68 21.54 4.42
N VAL A 135 6.62 21.77 3.12
CA VAL A 135 7.81 21.86 2.25
C VAL A 135 7.75 23.17 1.50
N GLY A 136 8.56 24.15 1.91
CA GLY A 136 8.49 25.50 1.37
C GLY A 136 7.09 26.10 1.56
N ASP A 137 6.49 26.57 0.47
CA ASP A 137 5.11 27.09 0.46
C ASP A 137 4.07 25.99 0.26
N GLY A 138 4.50 24.73 0.13
CA GLY A 138 3.65 23.60 -0.13
C GLY A 138 3.53 22.65 1.04
N GLN A 139 2.70 21.64 0.86
CA GLN A 139 2.43 20.60 1.84
C GLN A 139 2.74 19.23 1.24
N LEU A 140 3.60 18.46 1.89
CA LEU A 140 3.78 17.06 1.49
C LEU A 140 2.56 16.26 1.87
N VAL A 141 2.07 15.48 0.93
CA VAL A 141 0.93 14.58 1.09
C VAL A 141 1.36 13.18 0.67
N ILE A 142 1.07 12.21 1.51
CA ILE A 142 1.34 10.80 1.24
C ILE A 142 0.01 10.13 0.89
N VAL A 143 -0.02 9.42 -0.22
CA VAL A 143 -1.21 8.72 -0.69
C VAL A 143 -0.88 7.26 -0.95
N LEU A 144 -1.72 6.35 -0.44
CA LEU A 144 -1.67 4.94 -0.74
C LEU A 144 -3.03 4.49 -1.28
N MET A 145 -2.98 3.70 -2.36
CA MET A 145 -4.18 3.12 -2.96
C MET A 145 -3.94 1.66 -3.29
N VAL A 146 -4.93 0.82 -3.00
CA VAL A 146 -4.96 -0.57 -3.47
C VAL A 146 -5.44 -0.57 -4.93
N GLN A 147 -4.66 -1.20 -5.77
CA GLN A 147 -4.98 -1.35 -7.21
C GLN A 147 -5.46 -2.75 -7.56
#